data_bed469e1ca20244dd57f8dc863506801
#
_entry.id   bed469e1ca20244dd57f8dc863506801
#
_cell.length_a   1.000
_cell.length_b   1.000
_cell.length_c   1.000
_cell.angle_alpha   90.00
_cell.angle_beta   90.00
_cell.angle_gamma   90.00
#
_symmetry.space_group_name_H-M   'P 1'
#
loop_
_entity.id
_entity.type
_entity.pdbx_description
1 polymer ?
#
loop_
_entity_poly.entity_id
_entity_poly.type
_entity_poly.pdbx_seq_one_letter_code
_entity_poly.pdbx_strand_id
1 'polypeptide(L)'
;MNYLWGGMILVGVVYAAMTGNLGAVTDQALASAKEAVSLCLTMTGAMAFWVGLMKIAEKGGMVNRAASAMGPILRFLFPSVPENSTAGRYMATNMVSNFLGLGWAATPAGISAMKELKRLQKMSNQATDAMCDFLIINISSLQLIPVNILSLIHISEPTRLRRIS
;
A
#
# COMPACT_ATOMS: atom_id res chain seq x y z
N MET A 1 -4.74 -18.15 -10.22
CA MET A 1 -4.30 -18.11 -8.80
C MET A 1 -5.24 -18.87 -7.88
N ASN A 2 -6.56 -18.65 -7.92
CA ASN A 2 -7.54 -19.33 -7.04
C ASN A 2 -7.50 -20.87 -7.09
N TYR A 3 -7.36 -21.46 -8.28
CA TYR A 3 -7.29 -22.92 -8.44
C TYR A 3 -6.05 -23.54 -7.80
N LEU A 4 -4.93 -22.81 -7.79
CA LEU A 4 -3.67 -23.28 -7.19
C LEU A 4 -3.80 -23.33 -5.66
N TRP A 5 -4.36 -22.28 -5.05
CA TRP A 5 -4.64 -22.24 -3.61
C TRP A 5 -5.66 -23.31 -3.19
N GLY A 6 -6.76 -23.43 -3.95
CA GLY A 6 -7.76 -24.45 -3.70
C GLY A 6 -7.18 -25.87 -3.82
N GLY A 7 -6.34 -26.12 -4.82
CA GLY A 7 -5.65 -27.40 -4.99
C GLY A 7 -4.71 -27.73 -3.83
N MET A 8 -3.92 -26.77 -3.35
CA MET A 8 -3.02 -26.96 -2.20
C MET A 8 -3.79 -27.30 -0.93
N ILE A 9 -4.90 -26.61 -0.65
CA ILE A 9 -5.75 -26.89 0.51
C ILE A 9 -6.34 -28.29 0.40
N LEU A 10 -6.86 -28.66 -0.77
CA LEU A 10 -7.48 -29.96 -1.01
C LEU A 10 -6.48 -31.10 -0.81
N VAL A 11 -5.27 -30.98 -1.37
CA VAL A 11 -4.19 -31.95 -1.17
C VAL A 11 -3.81 -32.07 0.30
N GLY A 12 -3.70 -30.95 1.02
CA GLY A 12 -3.40 -30.95 2.45
C GLY A 12 -4.46 -31.69 3.29
N VAL A 13 -5.75 -31.44 3.01
CA VAL A 13 -6.86 -32.09 3.70
C VAL A 13 -6.90 -33.60 3.40
N VAL A 14 -6.73 -34.00 2.14
CA VAL A 14 -6.68 -35.40 1.74
C VAL A 14 -5.52 -36.13 2.41
N TYR A 15 -4.34 -35.51 2.43
CA TYR A 15 -3.18 -36.08 3.11
C TYR A 15 -3.42 -36.26 4.61
N ALA A 16 -4.02 -35.25 5.28
CA ALA A 16 -4.37 -35.33 6.71
C ALA A 16 -5.42 -36.42 6.98
N ALA A 17 -6.37 -36.64 6.07
CA ALA A 17 -7.35 -37.72 6.17
C ALA A 17 -6.68 -39.09 6.05
N MET A 18 -5.72 -39.26 5.14
CA MET A 18 -4.97 -40.51 4.94
C MET A 18 -4.05 -40.83 6.12
N THR A 19 -3.51 -39.79 6.78
CA THR A 19 -2.61 -39.96 7.95
C THR A 19 -3.36 -39.99 9.29
N GLY A 20 -4.70 -39.90 9.28
CA GLY A 20 -5.52 -39.88 10.51
C GLY A 20 -5.40 -38.59 11.35
N ASN A 21 -4.89 -37.53 10.78
CA ASN A 21 -4.55 -36.29 11.50
C ASN A 21 -5.51 -35.11 11.20
N LEU A 22 -6.79 -35.43 10.96
CA LEU A 22 -7.82 -34.42 10.68
C LEU A 22 -8.04 -33.41 11.82
N GLY A 23 -7.84 -33.89 13.09
CA GLY A 23 -7.93 -33.02 14.27
C GLY A 23 -6.96 -31.86 14.20
N ALA A 24 -5.70 -32.10 13.83
CA ALA A 24 -4.68 -31.06 13.69
C ALA A 24 -5.02 -30.04 12.61
N VAL A 25 -5.68 -30.45 11.53
CA VAL A 25 -6.13 -29.51 10.47
C VAL A 25 -7.19 -28.55 11.03
N THR A 26 -8.13 -29.09 11.81
CA THR A 26 -9.18 -28.27 12.43
C THR A 26 -8.61 -27.30 13.46
N ASP A 27 -7.70 -27.77 14.31
CA ASP A 27 -7.05 -26.95 15.32
C ASP A 27 -6.21 -25.83 14.69
N GLN A 28 -5.46 -26.15 13.64
CA GLN A 28 -4.67 -25.17 12.89
C GLN A 28 -5.56 -24.16 12.14
N ALA A 29 -6.68 -24.60 11.58
CA ALA A 29 -7.63 -23.69 10.93
C ALA A 29 -8.22 -22.67 11.93
N LEU A 30 -8.59 -23.14 13.13
CA LEU A 30 -9.09 -22.27 14.19
C LEU A 30 -8.01 -21.33 14.73
N ALA A 31 -6.79 -21.81 14.90
CA ALA A 31 -5.65 -21.01 15.32
C ALA A 31 -5.34 -19.91 14.27
N SER A 32 -5.29 -20.28 12.99
CA SER A 32 -5.07 -19.33 11.89
C SER A 32 -6.19 -18.30 11.79
N ALA A 33 -7.44 -18.67 12.04
CA ALA A 33 -8.55 -17.74 12.07
C ALA A 33 -8.40 -16.69 13.18
N LYS A 34 -8.00 -17.10 14.39
CA LYS A 34 -7.72 -16.19 15.51
C LYS A 34 -6.56 -15.24 15.17
N GLU A 35 -5.49 -15.77 14.60
CA GLU A 35 -4.32 -15.00 14.19
C GLU A 35 -4.70 -13.98 13.11
N ALA A 36 -5.49 -14.35 12.11
CA ALA A 36 -5.99 -13.47 11.06
C ALA A 36 -6.81 -12.30 11.63
N VAL A 37 -7.70 -12.56 12.60
CA VAL A 37 -8.47 -11.49 13.26
C VAL A 37 -7.56 -10.56 14.04
N SER A 38 -6.61 -11.09 14.80
CA SER A 38 -5.62 -10.29 15.55
C SER A 38 -4.79 -9.42 14.61
N LEU A 39 -4.33 -9.98 13.50
CA LEU A 39 -3.57 -9.27 12.48
C LEU A 39 -4.41 -8.15 11.83
N CYS A 40 -5.68 -8.42 11.51
CA CYS A 40 -6.60 -7.42 10.96
C CYS A 40 -6.79 -6.24 11.93
N LEU A 41 -7.01 -6.51 13.21
CA LEU A 41 -7.17 -5.47 14.22
C LEU A 41 -5.89 -4.62 14.38
N THR A 42 -4.74 -5.27 14.46
CA THR A 42 -3.44 -4.60 14.57
C THR A 42 -3.15 -3.73 13.34
N MET A 43 -3.37 -4.28 12.15
CA MET A 43 -3.20 -3.53 10.90
C MET A 43 -4.18 -2.36 10.79
N THR A 44 -5.44 -2.57 11.17
CA THR A 44 -6.45 -1.50 11.15
C THR A 44 -6.06 -0.36 12.10
N GLY A 45 -5.54 -0.69 13.29
CA GLY A 45 -5.05 0.30 14.24
C GLY A 45 -3.87 1.10 13.68
N ALA A 46 -2.87 0.41 13.14
CA ALA A 46 -1.71 1.06 12.51
C ALA A 46 -2.14 1.95 11.34
N MET A 47 -3.02 1.47 10.45
CA MET A 47 -3.55 2.26 9.35
C MET A 47 -4.32 3.49 9.82
N ALA A 48 -5.20 3.34 10.81
CA ALA A 48 -5.98 4.44 11.35
C ALA A 48 -5.07 5.54 11.93
N PHE A 49 -4.02 5.14 12.65
CA PHE A 49 -3.01 6.07 13.18
C PHE A 49 -2.33 6.84 12.05
N TRP A 50 -1.80 6.15 11.03
CA TRP A 50 -1.10 6.79 9.91
C TRP A 50 -2.00 7.67 9.07
N VAL A 51 -3.25 7.24 8.80
CA VAL A 51 -4.25 8.05 8.09
C VAL A 51 -4.60 9.30 8.90
N GLY A 52 -4.73 9.17 10.22
CA GLY A 52 -4.96 10.32 11.11
C GLY A 52 -3.81 11.32 11.07
N LEU A 53 -2.57 10.83 11.18
CA LEU A 53 -1.35 11.66 11.11
C LEU A 53 -1.24 12.37 9.76
N MET A 54 -1.53 11.66 8.66
CA MET A 54 -1.53 12.22 7.31
C MET A 54 -2.58 13.33 7.14
N LYS A 55 -3.78 13.15 7.70
CA LYS A 55 -4.82 14.19 7.68
C LYS A 55 -4.39 15.45 8.44
N ILE A 56 -3.66 15.30 9.53
CA ILE A 56 -3.09 16.45 10.27
C ILE A 56 -2.05 17.15 9.40
N ALA A 57 -1.14 16.39 8.77
CA ALA A 57 -0.11 16.93 7.87
C ALA A 57 -0.73 17.65 6.65
N GLU A 58 -1.80 17.09 6.08
CA GLU A 58 -2.55 17.67 4.97
C GLU A 58 -3.21 18.99 5.38
N LYS A 59 -3.93 19.01 6.50
CA LYS A 59 -4.55 20.24 7.05
C LYS A 59 -3.51 21.29 7.48
N GLY A 60 -2.35 20.85 7.94
CA GLY A 60 -1.21 21.72 8.27
C GLY A 60 -0.48 22.31 7.05
N GLY A 61 -0.91 21.94 5.82
CA GLY A 61 -0.30 22.41 4.58
C GLY A 61 1.06 21.81 4.27
N MET A 62 1.54 20.85 5.05
CA MET A 62 2.84 20.18 4.81
C MET A 62 2.85 19.43 3.49
N VAL A 63 1.76 18.72 3.16
CA VAL A 63 1.63 17.98 1.90
C VAL A 63 1.67 18.95 0.71
N ASN A 64 1.00 20.12 0.82
CA ASN A 64 1.03 21.12 -0.23
C ASN A 64 2.43 21.73 -0.41
N ARG A 65 3.17 21.98 0.67
CA ARG A 65 4.57 22.45 0.59
C ARG A 65 5.49 21.39 -0.03
N ALA A 66 5.36 20.13 0.39
CA ALA A 66 6.12 19.04 -0.20
C ALA A 66 5.77 18.81 -1.68
N ALA A 67 4.50 18.92 -2.05
CA ALA A 67 4.06 18.83 -3.43
C ALA A 67 4.62 19.98 -4.29
N SER A 68 4.68 21.20 -3.73
CA SER A 68 5.29 22.35 -4.42
C SER A 68 6.80 22.17 -4.59
N ALA A 69 7.48 21.61 -3.59
CA ALA A 69 8.91 21.30 -3.67
C ALA A 69 9.22 20.22 -4.72
N MET A 70 8.27 19.34 -5.02
CA MET A 70 8.39 18.34 -6.08
C MET A 70 8.11 18.86 -7.50
N GLY A 71 7.69 20.13 -7.65
CA GLY A 71 7.42 20.74 -8.94
C GLY A 71 8.51 20.53 -9.99
N PRO A 72 9.79 20.79 -9.70
CA PRO A 72 10.90 20.58 -10.65
C PRO A 72 11.03 19.11 -11.08
N ILE A 73 10.85 18.18 -10.16
CA ILE A 73 10.94 16.73 -10.42
C ILE A 73 9.78 16.28 -11.31
N LEU A 74 8.56 16.74 -10.99
CA LEU A 74 7.37 16.45 -11.81
C LEU A 74 7.49 17.00 -13.22
N ARG A 75 8.04 18.20 -13.38
CA ARG A 75 8.28 18.79 -14.68
C ARG A 75 9.28 18.01 -15.53
N PHE A 76 10.31 17.48 -14.89
CA PHE A 76 11.29 16.62 -15.55
C PHE A 76 10.70 15.27 -15.95
N LEU A 77 9.91 14.65 -15.07
CA LEU A 77 9.32 13.32 -15.30
C LEU A 77 8.07 13.37 -16.19
N PHE A 78 7.29 14.45 -16.09
CA PHE A 78 5.98 14.58 -16.77
C PHE A 78 5.85 15.93 -17.49
N PRO A 79 6.64 16.17 -18.54
CA PRO A 79 6.65 17.46 -19.24
C PRO A 79 5.30 17.80 -19.90
N SER A 80 4.47 16.81 -20.17
CA SER A 80 3.14 16.96 -20.76
C SER A 80 2.05 17.38 -19.76
N VAL A 81 2.33 17.37 -18.45
CA VAL A 81 1.37 17.74 -17.41
C VAL A 81 1.60 19.21 -16.99
N PRO A 82 0.59 20.09 -17.08
CA PRO A 82 0.74 21.49 -16.67
C PRO A 82 1.08 21.60 -15.17
N GLU A 83 2.05 22.47 -14.83
CA GLU A 83 2.59 22.63 -13.46
C GLU A 83 1.53 22.91 -12.39
N ASN A 84 0.54 23.73 -12.71
CA ASN A 84 -0.50 24.14 -11.76
C ASN A 84 -1.80 23.34 -11.92
N SER A 85 -1.73 22.19 -12.62
CA SER A 85 -2.91 21.35 -12.79
C SER A 85 -3.26 20.58 -11.51
N THR A 86 -4.55 20.31 -11.34
CA THR A 86 -5.04 19.45 -10.27
C THR A 86 -4.40 18.05 -10.36
N ALA A 87 -4.16 17.56 -11.57
CA ALA A 87 -3.46 16.31 -11.83
C ALA A 87 -2.04 16.33 -11.26
N GLY A 88 -1.24 17.36 -11.55
CA GLY A 88 0.12 17.51 -11.02
C GLY A 88 0.16 17.55 -9.50
N ARG A 89 -0.81 18.23 -8.86
CA ARG A 89 -0.91 18.25 -7.39
C ARG A 89 -1.19 16.87 -6.79
N TYR A 90 -2.11 16.10 -7.37
CA TYR A 90 -2.39 14.74 -6.90
C TYR A 90 -1.23 13.79 -7.17
N MET A 91 -0.53 13.92 -8.31
CA MET A 91 0.69 13.18 -8.61
C MET A 91 1.78 13.47 -7.59
N ALA A 92 2.04 14.74 -7.29
CA ALA A 92 2.99 15.15 -6.26
C ALA A 92 2.63 14.56 -4.88
N THR A 93 1.38 14.66 -4.49
CA THR A 93 0.90 14.11 -3.20
C THR A 93 1.09 12.59 -3.14
N ASN A 94 0.77 11.87 -4.22
CA ASN A 94 0.97 10.44 -4.31
C ASN A 94 2.45 10.07 -4.20
N MET A 95 3.33 10.75 -4.96
CA MET A 95 4.77 10.50 -4.94
C MET A 95 5.39 10.78 -3.57
N VAL A 96 5.04 11.92 -2.94
CA VAL A 96 5.49 12.26 -1.58
C VAL A 96 5.03 11.20 -0.58
N SER A 97 3.78 10.75 -0.67
CA SER A 97 3.24 9.72 0.22
C SER A 97 3.97 8.39 0.05
N ASN A 98 4.25 7.97 -1.18
CA ASN A 98 5.03 6.78 -1.47
C ASN A 98 6.47 6.89 -0.95
N PHE A 99 7.09 8.04 -1.16
CA PHE A 99 8.46 8.32 -0.71
C PHE A 99 8.60 8.24 0.81
N LEU A 100 7.58 8.73 1.53
CA LEU A 100 7.47 8.64 2.99
C LEU A 100 7.01 7.25 3.48
N GLY A 101 6.83 6.28 2.59
CA GLY A 101 6.37 4.93 2.94
C GLY A 101 4.90 4.84 3.35
N LEU A 102 4.10 5.88 3.07
CA LEU A 102 2.68 5.98 3.40
C LEU A 102 1.80 5.41 2.27
N GLY A 103 2.06 4.18 1.84
CA GLY A 103 1.40 3.55 0.69
C GLY A 103 -0.13 3.63 0.72
N TRP A 104 -0.74 3.52 1.89
CA TRP A 104 -2.18 3.62 2.09
C TRP A 104 -2.74 5.02 1.81
N ALA A 105 -2.00 6.06 2.15
CA ALA A 105 -2.36 7.44 1.85
C ALA A 105 -2.08 7.80 0.39
N ALA A 106 -1.12 7.15 -0.24
CA ALA A 106 -0.78 7.33 -1.64
C ALA A 106 -1.90 6.86 -2.57
N THR A 107 -2.60 5.76 -2.24
CA THR A 107 -3.62 5.15 -3.11
C THR A 107 -4.74 6.12 -3.50
N PRO A 108 -5.44 6.82 -2.59
CA PRO A 108 -6.49 7.77 -2.96
C PRO A 108 -5.96 8.93 -3.81
N ALA A 109 -4.75 9.41 -3.52
CA ALA A 109 -4.11 10.47 -4.30
C ALA A 109 -3.77 9.96 -5.72
N GLY A 110 -3.25 8.75 -5.85
CA GLY A 110 -2.96 8.11 -7.13
C GLY A 110 -4.19 7.93 -8.00
N ILE A 111 -5.29 7.43 -7.43
CA ILE A 111 -6.57 7.29 -8.15
C ILE A 111 -7.08 8.65 -8.61
N SER A 112 -6.97 9.68 -7.78
CA SER A 112 -7.39 11.05 -8.13
C SER A 112 -6.51 11.63 -9.23
N ALA A 113 -5.19 11.40 -9.18
CA ALA A 113 -4.25 11.79 -10.22
C ALA A 113 -4.62 11.17 -11.58
N MET A 114 -4.88 9.86 -11.61
CA MET A 114 -5.28 9.15 -12.84
C MET A 114 -6.61 9.66 -13.41
N LYS A 115 -7.59 9.96 -12.56
CA LYS A 115 -8.87 10.54 -12.99
C LYS A 115 -8.67 11.93 -13.63
N GLU A 116 -7.83 12.78 -13.03
CA GLU A 116 -7.56 14.12 -13.56
C GLU A 116 -6.70 14.08 -14.82
N LEU A 117 -5.72 13.16 -14.91
CA LEU A 117 -4.97 12.92 -16.15
C LEU A 117 -5.90 12.51 -17.30
N LYS A 118 -6.87 11.63 -17.02
CA LYS A 118 -7.87 11.23 -18.00
C LYS A 118 -8.76 12.41 -18.43
N ARG A 119 -9.09 13.33 -17.52
CA ARG A 119 -9.85 14.55 -17.85
C ARG A 119 -9.04 15.49 -18.73
N LEU A 120 -7.76 15.67 -18.46
CA LEU A 120 -6.86 16.49 -19.28
C LEU A 120 -6.77 15.98 -20.72
N GLN A 121 -6.88 14.68 -20.92
CA GLN A 121 -6.87 14.03 -22.23
C GLN A 121 -8.23 14.04 -22.94
N LYS A 122 -9.21 14.83 -22.49
CA LYS A 122 -10.56 14.89 -23.07
C LYS A 122 -11.25 13.52 -23.14
N MET A 123 -11.06 12.66 -22.13
CA MET A 123 -11.74 11.37 -21.98
C MET A 123 -11.47 10.35 -23.11
N SER A 124 -10.35 10.45 -23.80
CA SER A 124 -9.95 9.43 -24.78
C SER A 124 -9.79 8.05 -24.12
N ASN A 125 -10.04 6.99 -24.89
CA ASN A 125 -9.86 5.60 -24.43
C ASN A 125 -8.41 5.11 -24.48
N GLN A 126 -7.47 5.93 -24.93
CA GLN A 126 -6.04 5.61 -24.97
C GLN A 126 -5.37 6.16 -23.71
N ALA A 127 -4.41 5.43 -23.16
CA ALA A 127 -3.57 5.95 -22.08
C ALA A 127 -2.52 6.91 -22.66
N THR A 128 -2.26 8.02 -21.94
CA THR A 128 -1.16 8.91 -22.31
C THR A 128 0.16 8.40 -21.74
N ASP A 129 1.27 8.84 -22.31
CA ASP A 129 2.62 8.55 -21.80
C ASP A 129 2.73 8.93 -20.32
N ALA A 130 2.20 10.10 -19.92
CA ALA A 130 2.18 10.52 -18.52
C ALA A 130 1.39 9.57 -17.60
N MET A 131 0.32 8.93 -18.08
CA MET A 131 -0.42 7.93 -17.30
C MET A 131 0.39 6.65 -17.15
N CYS A 132 1.06 6.21 -18.23
CA CYS A 132 1.90 5.03 -18.22
C CYS A 132 3.13 5.22 -17.31
N ASP A 133 3.83 6.33 -17.44
CA ASP A 133 5.01 6.67 -16.64
C ASP A 133 4.64 6.78 -15.15
N PHE A 134 3.50 7.42 -14.84
CA PHE A 134 3.01 7.52 -13.47
C PHE A 134 2.70 6.15 -12.86
N LEU A 135 2.10 5.23 -13.63
CA LEU A 135 1.88 3.85 -13.18
C LEU A 135 3.18 3.09 -12.95
N ILE A 136 4.15 3.22 -13.86
CA ILE A 136 5.46 2.57 -13.75
C ILE A 136 6.16 3.01 -12.46
N ILE A 137 6.17 4.32 -12.17
CA ILE A 137 6.79 4.88 -10.96
C ILE A 137 6.07 4.36 -9.70
N ASN A 138 4.74 4.27 -9.71
CA ASN A 138 3.99 3.72 -8.57
C ASN A 138 4.24 2.23 -8.36
N ILE A 139 4.36 1.44 -9.43
CA ILE A 139 4.63 -0.01 -9.35
C ILE A 139 6.06 -0.27 -8.87
N SER A 140 7.02 0.58 -9.23
CA SER A 140 8.41 0.45 -8.80
C SER A 140 8.61 0.67 -7.29
N SER A 141 7.57 1.09 -6.57
CA SER A 141 7.54 1.21 -5.10
C SER A 141 8.76 1.90 -4.52
N LEU A 142 9.12 3.06 -5.06
CA LEU A 142 10.21 3.89 -4.55
C LEU A 142 9.86 4.40 -3.14
N GLN A 143 10.16 3.59 -2.13
CA GLN A 143 9.99 3.94 -0.72
C GLN A 143 11.37 4.22 -0.12
N LEU A 144 11.58 5.44 0.32
CA LEU A 144 12.82 5.81 1.04
C LEU A 144 12.77 5.32 2.49
N ILE A 145 11.58 5.29 3.07
CA ILE A 145 11.34 4.82 4.42
C ILE A 145 10.38 3.62 4.33
N PRO A 146 10.87 2.38 4.47
CA PRO A 146 10.02 1.19 4.43
C PRO A 146 9.24 1.04 5.75
N VAL A 147 8.31 1.98 6.01
CA VAL A 147 7.52 2.01 7.25
C VAL A 147 6.76 0.70 7.48
N ASN A 148 6.31 0.05 6.41
CA ASN A 148 5.64 -1.24 6.49
C ASN A 148 6.57 -2.36 6.99
N ILE A 149 7.86 -2.34 6.59
CA ILE A 149 8.85 -3.33 7.05
C ILE A 149 9.25 -3.04 8.49
N LEU A 150 9.45 -1.78 8.85
CA LEU A 150 9.76 -1.37 10.23
C LEU A 150 8.61 -1.71 11.19
N SER A 151 7.36 -1.54 10.76
CA SER A 151 6.18 -1.91 11.53
C SER A 151 6.12 -3.43 11.76
N LEU A 152 6.38 -4.24 10.73
CA LEU A 152 6.42 -5.70 10.84
C LEU A 152 7.54 -6.19 11.76
N ILE A 153 8.73 -5.60 11.68
CA ILE A 153 9.87 -5.93 12.56
C ILE A 153 9.51 -5.60 14.01
N HIS A 154 8.89 -4.46 14.27
CA HIS A 154 8.51 -4.04 15.62
C HIS A 154 7.40 -4.91 16.24
N ILE A 155 6.50 -5.43 15.41
CA ILE A 155 5.42 -6.35 15.84
C ILE A 155 5.95 -7.76 16.08
N SER A 156 6.96 -8.19 15.31
CA SER A 156 7.53 -9.55 15.44
C SER A 156 8.60 -9.69 16.53
N GLU A 157 9.16 -8.59 17.04
CA GLU A 157 10.23 -8.63 18.06
C GLU A 157 9.84 -8.64 19.55
N PRO A 158 8.62 -8.36 20.02
CA PRO A 158 8.36 -8.34 21.45
C PRO A 158 8.55 -9.69 22.17
N THR A 159 8.72 -10.77 21.41
CA THR A 159 8.86 -12.13 21.98
C THR A 159 10.29 -12.55 22.27
N ARG A 160 11.31 -11.88 21.73
CA ARG A 160 12.72 -12.28 21.94
C ARG A 160 13.33 -11.76 23.23
N LEU A 161 12.94 -10.58 23.68
CA LEU A 161 13.48 -9.97 24.89
C LEU A 161 12.95 -10.57 26.21
N ARG A 162 11.88 -11.35 26.16
CA ARG A 162 11.28 -12.00 27.36
C ARG A 162 11.88 -13.36 27.69
N ARG A 163 12.85 -13.85 26.91
CA ARG A 163 13.45 -15.18 27.07
C ARG A 163 14.84 -15.17 27.68
N ILE A 164 15.35 -14.01 28.11
CA ILE A 164 16.69 -13.83 28.68
C ILE A 164 16.59 -13.25 30.11
N SER A 165 15.46 -13.41 30.77
CA SER A 165 15.33 -13.05 32.19
C SER A 165 14.89 -14.27 33.01
#